data_89f5964b983b167dc9147fba7d0b7fae
#
_entry.id   89f5964b983b167dc9147fba7d0b7fae
#
_cell.length_a   1.000
_cell.length_b   1.000
_cell.length_c   1.000
_cell.angle_alpha   90.00
_cell.angle_beta   90.00
_cell.angle_gamma   90.00
#
_symmetry.space_group_name_H-M   'P 1'
#
loop_
_entity.id
_entity.type
_entity.pdbx_description
1 polymer ?
#
loop_
_entity_poly.entity_id
_entity_poly.type
_entity_poly.pdbx_seq_one_letter_code
_entity_poly.pdbx_strand_id
1 'polypeptide(L)'
;MRLSELHLFTGPRYTLALVRDEQRSNQRINDQFNLLYATPDASPARLLHRILDSTVDGYAPVLDGLENDSDEIEDILFSHSERRDANSLARRIYELLNQVIDFQRACRPLESMIGRIIEGMRTGALDPSPYPGVSDEEKNEEAVELARQFRNVLDHVTQTKERLEDLRSSLENALRVHDTLLGQQQNDDTKRISAYAALLMVPTIVGSVYGMNFEVMPELKWEFGYPAALLLMVGSCLLLYWFFKKNKWL
;
A
#
# COMPACT_ATOMS: atom_id res chain seq x y z
N MET A 1 -11.77 0.90 3.69
CA MET A 1 -11.88 0.39 5.06
C MET A 1 -12.71 1.36 5.89
N ARG A 2 -13.52 0.88 6.86
CA ARG A 2 -14.28 1.73 7.80
C ARG A 2 -13.92 1.28 9.21
N LEU A 3 -13.58 2.22 10.06
CA LEU A 3 -13.20 1.98 11.45
C LEU A 3 -14.39 2.33 12.35
N SER A 4 -14.70 1.46 13.31
CA SER A 4 -15.63 1.72 14.40
C SER A 4 -14.87 2.07 15.65
N GLU A 5 -15.41 2.95 16.50
CA GLU A 5 -14.78 3.35 17.74
C GLU A 5 -15.36 2.51 18.90
N LEU A 6 -14.48 1.91 19.68
CA LEU A 6 -14.81 1.20 20.91
C LEU A 6 -14.22 1.94 22.12
N HIS A 7 -15.08 2.46 22.99
CA HIS A 7 -14.67 3.08 24.25
C HIS A 7 -14.95 2.14 25.41
N LEU A 8 -13.91 1.83 26.19
CA LEU A 8 -14.00 0.95 27.36
C LEU A 8 -13.75 1.74 28.63
N PHE A 9 -14.69 1.65 29.57
CA PHE A 9 -14.59 2.21 30.90
C PHE A 9 -14.63 1.07 31.92
N THR A 10 -13.51 0.80 32.57
CA THR A 10 -13.39 -0.28 33.53
C THR A 10 -13.19 0.27 34.92
N GLY A 11 -14.03 -0.15 35.87
CA GLY A 11 -13.93 0.14 37.28
C GLY A 11 -13.81 -1.15 38.11
N PRO A 12 -13.71 -1.04 39.46
CA PRO A 12 -13.52 -2.22 40.31
C PRO A 12 -14.60 -3.29 40.19
N ARG A 13 -15.83 -2.90 39.79
CA ARG A 13 -17.00 -3.80 39.74
C ARG A 13 -17.76 -3.77 38.44
N TYR A 14 -17.27 -3.06 37.43
CA TYR A 14 -17.97 -2.93 36.15
C TYR A 14 -17.00 -2.71 35.00
N THR A 15 -17.41 -3.11 33.83
CA THR A 15 -16.82 -2.71 32.55
C THR A 15 -17.96 -2.22 31.66
N LEU A 16 -17.86 -0.99 31.17
CA LEU A 16 -18.81 -0.40 30.25
C LEU A 16 -18.14 -0.27 28.88
N ALA A 17 -18.76 -0.84 27.87
CA ALA A 17 -18.32 -0.73 26.48
C ALA A 17 -19.30 0.16 25.70
N LEU A 18 -18.80 1.21 25.06
CA LEU A 18 -19.55 2.06 24.15
C LEU A 18 -18.98 1.87 22.74
N VAL A 19 -19.83 1.40 21.84
CA VAL A 19 -19.48 1.22 20.44
C VAL A 19 -20.12 2.34 19.63
N ARG A 20 -19.30 3.09 18.93
CA ARG A 20 -19.75 4.08 17.96
C ARG A 20 -19.55 3.49 16.56
N ASP A 21 -20.66 3.08 15.96
CA ASP A 21 -20.68 2.54 14.59
C ASP A 21 -21.65 3.37 13.75
N GLU A 22 -21.18 3.89 12.63
CA GLU A 22 -21.99 4.70 11.71
C GLU A 22 -22.96 3.86 10.87
N GLN A 23 -22.79 2.57 10.82
CA GLN A 23 -23.67 1.64 10.13
C GLN A 23 -24.02 0.47 11.05
N ARG A 24 -25.27 0.36 11.47
CA ARG A 24 -25.94 -0.72 12.22
C ARG A 24 -25.42 -2.17 11.99
N SER A 25 -24.13 -2.37 11.76
CA SER A 25 -23.42 -3.64 11.77
C SER A 25 -23.21 -4.18 13.19
N ASN A 26 -23.95 -3.60 14.15
CA ASN A 26 -23.90 -3.90 15.58
C ASN A 26 -24.17 -5.37 15.91
N GLN A 27 -24.69 -6.16 14.98
CA GLN A 27 -25.09 -7.54 15.29
C GLN A 27 -23.89 -8.42 15.61
N ARG A 28 -22.79 -8.33 14.85
CA ARG A 28 -21.57 -9.11 15.14
C ARG A 28 -20.90 -8.71 16.45
N ILE A 29 -20.84 -7.41 16.71
CA ILE A 29 -20.25 -6.88 17.95
C ILE A 29 -21.14 -7.26 19.12
N ASN A 30 -22.46 -7.08 19.03
CA ASN A 30 -23.41 -7.48 20.05
C ASN A 30 -23.41 -9.01 20.29
N ASP A 31 -23.29 -9.82 19.27
CA ASP A 31 -23.23 -11.28 19.40
C ASP A 31 -21.95 -11.71 20.12
N GLN A 32 -20.81 -11.10 19.80
CA GLN A 32 -19.56 -11.31 20.54
C GLN A 32 -19.68 -10.86 21.99
N PHE A 33 -20.26 -9.68 22.27
CA PHE A 33 -20.46 -9.21 23.63
C PHE A 33 -21.45 -10.10 24.40
N ASN A 34 -22.53 -10.57 23.78
CA ASN A 34 -23.50 -11.46 24.44
C ASN A 34 -22.87 -12.81 24.84
N LEU A 35 -21.97 -13.35 24.01
CA LEU A 35 -21.19 -14.55 24.35
C LEU A 35 -20.23 -14.30 25.53
N LEU A 36 -19.67 -13.09 25.63
CA LEU A 36 -18.76 -12.68 26.70
C LEU A 36 -19.47 -12.47 28.04
N TYR A 37 -20.72 -11.99 28.04
CA TYR A 37 -21.53 -11.77 29.24
C TYR A 37 -22.11 -13.07 29.85
N ALA A 38 -22.16 -14.14 29.09
CA ALA A 38 -22.79 -15.41 29.55
C ALA A 38 -21.92 -16.23 30.49
N THR A 39 -20.72 -15.78 30.88
CA THR A 39 -19.84 -16.53 31.80
C THR A 39 -19.96 -16.08 33.25
N PRO A 40 -20.22 -16.99 34.19
CA PRO A 40 -20.50 -16.69 35.60
C PRO A 40 -19.34 -16.05 36.38
N ASP A 41 -18.08 -16.21 35.92
CA ASP A 41 -16.86 -15.79 36.63
C ASP A 41 -16.17 -14.57 36.04
N ALA A 42 -16.93 -13.68 35.43
CA ALA A 42 -16.34 -12.52 34.73
C ALA A 42 -16.01 -11.38 35.69
N SER A 43 -14.78 -11.37 36.23
CA SER A 43 -14.25 -10.13 36.82
C SER A 43 -14.15 -9.02 35.73
N PRO A 44 -14.27 -7.73 36.12
CA PRO A 44 -14.13 -6.63 35.14
C PRO A 44 -12.83 -6.68 34.34
N ALA A 45 -11.75 -7.15 34.95
CA ALA A 45 -10.44 -7.30 34.32
C ALA A 45 -10.42 -8.44 33.28
N ARG A 46 -11.06 -9.56 33.57
CA ARG A 46 -11.23 -10.67 32.61
C ARG A 46 -12.12 -10.26 31.43
N LEU A 47 -13.18 -9.50 31.71
CA LEU A 47 -14.05 -8.98 30.66
C LEU A 47 -13.30 -8.01 29.75
N LEU A 48 -12.50 -7.12 30.34
CA LEU A 48 -11.62 -6.20 29.59
C LEU A 48 -10.64 -6.98 28.68
N HIS A 49 -10.00 -8.04 29.21
CA HIS A 49 -9.11 -8.91 28.44
C HIS A 49 -9.85 -9.49 27.24
N ARG A 50 -10.99 -10.15 27.45
CA ARG A 50 -11.75 -10.82 26.37
C ARG A 50 -12.19 -9.85 25.27
N ILE A 51 -12.60 -8.64 25.65
CA ILE A 51 -12.99 -7.60 24.69
C ILE A 51 -11.79 -7.19 23.83
N LEU A 52 -10.63 -6.95 24.45
CA LEU A 52 -9.43 -6.55 23.74
C LEU A 52 -8.89 -7.69 22.87
N ASP A 53 -8.85 -8.91 23.36
CA ASP A 53 -8.45 -10.12 22.66
C ASP A 53 -9.29 -10.32 21.39
N SER A 54 -10.63 -10.37 21.56
CA SER A 54 -11.56 -10.50 20.44
C SER A 54 -11.46 -9.35 19.42
N THR A 55 -11.15 -8.13 19.88
CA THR A 55 -10.98 -6.96 19.00
C THR A 55 -9.70 -7.10 18.18
N VAL A 56 -8.61 -7.50 18.82
CA VAL A 56 -7.30 -7.68 18.17
C VAL A 56 -7.31 -8.88 17.22
N ASP A 57 -7.95 -9.98 17.59
CA ASP A 57 -8.15 -11.13 16.70
C ASP A 57 -8.93 -10.76 15.43
N GLY A 58 -9.86 -9.80 15.55
CA GLY A 58 -10.59 -9.25 14.42
C GLY A 58 -9.70 -8.47 13.42
N TYR A 59 -8.47 -8.15 13.76
CA TYR A 59 -7.53 -7.45 12.86
C TYR A 59 -6.92 -8.37 11.80
N ALA A 60 -6.69 -9.64 12.13
CA ALA A 60 -6.04 -10.59 11.22
C ALA A 60 -6.76 -10.71 9.86
N PRO A 61 -8.09 -10.97 9.78
CA PRO A 61 -8.77 -11.09 8.49
C PRO A 61 -8.80 -9.79 7.69
N VAL A 62 -8.75 -8.63 8.37
CA VAL A 62 -8.66 -7.32 7.69
C VAL A 62 -7.28 -7.15 7.08
N LEU A 63 -6.24 -7.52 7.82
CA LEU A 63 -4.86 -7.44 7.38
C LEU A 63 -4.60 -8.38 6.19
N ASP A 64 -5.10 -9.63 6.28
CA ASP A 64 -5.03 -10.59 5.17
C ASP A 64 -5.71 -10.04 3.90
N GLY A 65 -6.82 -9.33 4.05
CA GLY A 65 -7.49 -8.65 2.93
C GLY A 65 -6.64 -7.54 2.30
N LEU A 66 -5.98 -6.71 3.13
CA LEU A 66 -5.11 -5.64 2.64
C LEU A 66 -3.83 -6.19 1.97
N GLU A 67 -3.28 -7.29 2.47
CA GLU A 67 -2.14 -7.99 1.87
C GLU A 67 -2.52 -8.57 0.49
N ASN A 68 -3.67 -9.23 0.38
CA ASN A 68 -4.17 -9.73 -0.90
C ASN A 68 -4.38 -8.60 -1.93
N ASP A 69 -4.90 -7.44 -1.48
CA ASP A 69 -5.04 -6.27 -2.36
C ASP A 69 -3.68 -5.72 -2.81
N SER A 70 -2.64 -5.80 -1.96
CA SER A 70 -1.27 -5.41 -2.30
C SER A 70 -0.65 -6.37 -3.32
N ASP A 71 -0.82 -7.67 -3.13
CA ASP A 71 -0.33 -8.71 -4.06
C ASP A 71 -0.96 -8.52 -5.45
N GLU A 72 -2.27 -8.23 -5.52
CA GLU A 72 -2.95 -7.94 -6.78
C GLU A 72 -2.38 -6.68 -7.47
N ILE A 73 -2.03 -5.65 -6.71
CA ILE A 73 -1.36 -4.45 -7.22
C ILE A 73 0.01 -4.79 -7.79
N GLU A 74 0.80 -5.61 -7.12
CA GLU A 74 2.11 -6.06 -7.59
C GLU A 74 1.99 -6.88 -8.88
N ASP A 75 1.04 -7.79 -8.96
CA ASP A 75 0.76 -8.57 -10.16
C ASP A 75 0.40 -7.67 -11.36
N ILE A 76 -0.44 -6.66 -11.15
CA ILE A 76 -0.80 -5.68 -12.19
C ILE A 76 0.43 -4.87 -12.60
N LEU A 77 1.25 -4.42 -11.66
CA LEU A 77 2.43 -3.60 -11.89
C LEU A 77 3.45 -4.29 -12.80
N PHE A 78 3.63 -5.61 -12.64
CA PHE A 78 4.57 -6.42 -13.42
C PHE A 78 3.94 -7.08 -14.65
N SER A 79 2.61 -7.07 -14.79
CA SER A 79 1.94 -7.58 -15.99
C SER A 79 2.12 -6.64 -17.17
N HIS A 80 2.44 -7.21 -18.34
CA HIS A 80 2.65 -6.44 -19.58
C HIS A 80 1.33 -5.98 -20.22
N SER A 81 0.18 -6.49 -19.76
CA SER A 81 -1.10 -6.36 -20.48
C SER A 81 -1.91 -5.11 -20.14
N GLU A 82 -1.71 -4.49 -18.98
CA GLU A 82 -2.59 -3.42 -18.48
C GLU A 82 -1.92 -2.03 -18.36
N ARG A 83 -0.83 -1.80 -19.10
CA ARG A 83 -0.12 -0.50 -19.11
C ARG A 83 -0.97 0.70 -19.57
N ARG A 84 -2.23 0.47 -19.97
CA ARG A 84 -3.12 1.53 -20.50
C ARG A 84 -3.72 2.43 -19.42
N ASP A 85 -3.69 2.04 -18.16
CA ASP A 85 -4.38 2.77 -17.08
C ASP A 85 -3.48 3.07 -15.89
N ALA A 86 -2.27 3.60 -16.19
CA ALA A 86 -1.26 3.93 -15.19
C ALA A 86 -1.78 4.86 -14.07
N ASN A 87 -2.67 5.79 -14.40
CA ASN A 87 -3.27 6.70 -13.43
C ASN A 87 -4.24 5.98 -12.48
N SER A 88 -4.93 4.94 -12.94
CA SER A 88 -5.84 4.16 -12.11
C SER A 88 -5.06 3.29 -11.11
N LEU A 89 -3.92 2.73 -11.53
CA LEU A 89 -3.07 1.92 -10.66
C LEU A 89 -2.44 2.78 -9.55
N ALA A 90 -1.87 3.93 -9.87
CA ALA A 90 -1.33 4.86 -8.87
C ALA A 90 -2.39 5.25 -7.84
N ARG A 91 -3.61 5.56 -8.30
CA ARG A 91 -4.73 5.88 -7.42
C ARG A 91 -5.08 4.71 -6.50
N ARG A 92 -5.12 3.48 -7.01
CA ARG A 92 -5.40 2.27 -6.24
C ARG A 92 -4.34 2.04 -5.15
N ILE A 93 -3.05 2.22 -5.49
CA ILE A 93 -1.95 2.15 -4.51
C ILE A 93 -2.15 3.20 -3.40
N TYR A 94 -2.48 4.45 -3.76
CA TYR A 94 -2.73 5.51 -2.79
C TYR A 94 -3.94 5.22 -1.88
N GLU A 95 -5.02 4.70 -2.43
CA GLU A 95 -6.23 4.35 -1.68
C GLU A 95 -5.92 3.22 -0.66
N LEU A 96 -5.15 2.21 -1.06
CA LEU A 96 -4.73 1.13 -0.17
C LEU A 96 -3.74 1.63 0.89
N LEU A 97 -2.76 2.44 0.51
CA LEU A 97 -1.79 3.04 1.43
C LEU A 97 -2.49 3.87 2.52
N ASN A 98 -3.51 4.65 2.17
CA ASN A 98 -4.30 5.40 3.15
C ASN A 98 -5.05 4.48 4.12
N GLN A 99 -5.59 3.35 3.64
CA GLN A 99 -6.24 2.36 4.51
C GLN A 99 -5.25 1.75 5.51
N VAL A 100 -4.03 1.42 5.06
CA VAL A 100 -2.95 0.92 5.92
C VAL A 100 -2.56 1.95 6.98
N ILE A 101 -2.39 3.22 6.59
CA ILE A 101 -2.05 4.31 7.50
C ILE A 101 -3.15 4.51 8.55
N ASP A 102 -4.42 4.46 8.15
CA ASP A 102 -5.54 4.61 9.07
C ASP A 102 -5.61 3.44 10.06
N PHE A 103 -5.32 2.23 9.60
CA PHE A 103 -5.23 1.06 10.47
C PHE A 103 -4.04 1.17 11.45
N GLN A 104 -2.87 1.59 10.99
CA GLN A 104 -1.72 1.85 11.87
C GLN A 104 -2.06 2.88 12.97
N ARG A 105 -2.78 3.95 12.62
CA ARG A 105 -3.22 4.95 13.60
C ARG A 105 -4.15 4.36 14.65
N ALA A 106 -5.05 3.46 14.26
CA ALA A 106 -5.96 2.79 15.19
C ALA A 106 -5.21 1.84 16.15
N CYS A 107 -4.19 1.14 15.67
CA CYS A 107 -3.39 0.21 16.49
C CYS A 107 -2.38 0.91 17.41
N ARG A 108 -1.91 2.11 17.05
CA ARG A 108 -0.82 2.81 17.75
C ARG A 108 -0.99 2.97 19.26
N PRO A 109 -2.17 3.31 19.80
CA PRO A 109 -2.35 3.48 21.25
C PRO A 109 -2.43 2.15 22.01
N LEU A 110 -2.73 1.02 21.34
CA LEU A 110 -3.02 -0.26 21.98
C LEU A 110 -1.81 -0.82 22.73
N GLU A 111 -0.63 -0.77 22.12
CA GLU A 111 0.61 -1.26 22.74
C GLU A 111 0.88 -0.61 24.09
N SER A 112 0.84 0.73 24.14
CA SER A 112 1.06 1.47 25.38
C SER A 112 -0.08 1.30 26.40
N MET A 113 -1.31 1.12 25.92
CA MET A 113 -2.48 0.89 26.77
C MET A 113 -2.40 -0.48 27.45
N ILE A 114 -2.14 -1.53 26.68
CA ILE A 114 -2.01 -2.90 27.20
C ILE A 114 -0.79 -3.01 28.13
N GLY A 115 0.34 -2.38 27.76
CA GLY A 115 1.51 -2.32 28.65
C GLY A 115 1.21 -1.69 30.01
N ARG A 116 0.41 -0.62 30.06
CA ARG A 116 -0.03 -0.02 31.34
C ARG A 116 -0.97 -0.93 32.12
N ILE A 117 -1.84 -1.69 31.46
CA ILE A 117 -2.72 -2.66 32.13
C ILE A 117 -1.88 -3.76 32.79
N ILE A 118 -0.91 -4.33 32.07
CA ILE A 118 0.01 -5.36 32.58
C ILE A 118 0.78 -4.83 33.80
N GLU A 119 1.32 -3.61 33.69
CA GLU A 119 2.05 -3.00 34.81
C GLU A 119 1.15 -2.70 36.01
N GLY A 120 -0.08 -2.23 35.76
CA GLY A 120 -1.08 -2.02 36.81
C GLY A 120 -1.43 -3.29 37.58
N MET A 121 -1.50 -4.43 36.91
CA MET A 121 -1.70 -5.73 37.54
C MET A 121 -0.47 -6.17 38.34
N ARG A 122 0.73 -6.00 37.81
CA ARG A 122 1.99 -6.32 38.45
C ARG A 122 2.23 -5.52 39.74
N THR A 123 1.83 -4.25 39.74
CA THR A 123 2.01 -3.34 40.90
C THR A 123 0.84 -3.40 41.90
N GLY A 124 -0.22 -4.17 41.61
CA GLY A 124 -1.44 -4.20 42.41
C GLY A 124 -2.32 -2.95 42.30
N ALA A 125 -2.02 -2.06 41.35
CA ALA A 125 -2.85 -0.89 41.07
C ALA A 125 -4.17 -1.24 40.36
N LEU A 126 -4.22 -2.39 39.71
CA LEU A 126 -5.43 -3.01 39.16
C LEU A 126 -5.70 -4.32 39.89
N ASP A 127 -6.79 -4.35 40.66
CA ASP A 127 -7.22 -5.58 41.35
C ASP A 127 -8.01 -6.47 40.38
N PRO A 128 -7.53 -7.66 40.05
CA PRO A 128 -8.22 -8.56 39.14
C PRO A 128 -9.48 -9.15 39.73
N SER A 129 -9.56 -9.26 41.06
CA SER A 129 -10.66 -9.90 41.78
C SER A 129 -11.18 -9.02 42.92
N PRO A 130 -12.06 -8.04 42.61
CA PRO A 130 -12.57 -7.08 43.61
C PRO A 130 -13.63 -7.69 44.55
N TYR A 131 -13.81 -9.00 44.57
CA TYR A 131 -14.84 -9.67 45.36
C TYR A 131 -14.38 -9.87 46.80
N PRO A 132 -15.27 -9.63 47.79
CA PRO A 132 -14.94 -9.87 49.19
C PRO A 132 -14.77 -11.38 49.46
N GLY A 133 -13.72 -11.74 50.21
CA GLY A 133 -13.45 -13.12 50.62
C GLY A 133 -12.39 -13.85 49.81
N VAL A 134 -11.82 -13.23 48.78
CA VAL A 134 -10.67 -13.76 48.05
C VAL A 134 -9.40 -13.44 48.82
N SER A 135 -8.53 -14.41 49.04
CA SER A 135 -7.25 -14.24 49.75
C SER A 135 -6.28 -13.40 48.87
N ASP A 136 -5.31 -12.73 49.50
CA ASP A 136 -4.29 -11.97 48.78
C ASP A 136 -3.42 -12.86 47.87
N GLU A 137 -3.27 -14.14 48.25
CA GLU A 137 -2.53 -15.14 47.49
C GLU A 137 -3.28 -15.50 46.19
N GLU A 138 -4.58 -15.77 46.26
CA GLU A 138 -5.45 -16.03 45.09
C GLU A 138 -5.53 -14.82 44.16
N LYS A 139 -5.61 -13.61 44.70
CA LYS A 139 -5.58 -12.36 43.90
C LYS A 139 -4.28 -12.19 43.13
N ASN A 140 -3.15 -12.52 43.77
CA ASN A 140 -1.85 -12.42 43.15
C ASN A 140 -1.69 -13.46 42.01
N GLU A 141 -2.15 -14.70 42.24
CA GLU A 141 -2.15 -15.74 41.20
C GLU A 141 -3.02 -15.33 40.01
N GLU A 142 -4.22 -14.81 40.27
CA GLU A 142 -5.11 -14.31 39.21
C GLU A 142 -4.49 -13.11 38.43
N ALA A 143 -3.82 -12.18 39.13
CA ALA A 143 -3.13 -11.06 38.54
C ALA A 143 -1.99 -11.51 37.60
N VAL A 144 -1.20 -12.51 38.02
CA VAL A 144 -0.10 -13.07 37.22
C VAL A 144 -0.64 -13.75 35.96
N GLU A 145 -1.69 -14.56 36.11
CA GLU A 145 -2.29 -15.27 34.99
C GLU A 145 -2.93 -14.29 34.00
N LEU A 146 -3.66 -13.28 34.46
CA LEU A 146 -4.27 -12.28 33.64
C LEU A 146 -3.22 -11.40 32.92
N ALA A 147 -2.14 -11.03 33.62
CA ALA A 147 -1.02 -10.32 33.03
C ALA A 147 -0.35 -11.14 31.92
N ARG A 148 -0.28 -12.47 32.03
CA ARG A 148 0.20 -13.37 30.99
C ARG A 148 -0.73 -13.36 29.77
N GLN A 149 -2.04 -13.40 29.99
CA GLN A 149 -3.04 -13.33 28.92
C GLN A 149 -2.98 -11.98 28.19
N PHE A 150 -2.83 -10.86 28.89
CA PHE A 150 -2.64 -9.55 28.27
C PHE A 150 -1.33 -9.44 27.47
N ARG A 151 -0.26 -10.14 27.86
CA ARG A 151 0.96 -10.22 27.06
C ARG A 151 0.70 -10.89 25.71
N ASN A 152 -0.11 -11.95 25.68
CA ASN A 152 -0.49 -12.58 24.42
C ASN A 152 -1.22 -11.60 23.48
N VAL A 153 -2.15 -10.80 24.03
CA VAL A 153 -2.82 -9.75 23.25
C VAL A 153 -1.81 -8.69 22.77
N LEU A 154 -0.85 -8.31 23.61
CA LEU A 154 0.22 -7.38 23.25
C LEU A 154 1.09 -7.93 22.11
N ASP A 155 1.42 -9.21 22.14
CA ASP A 155 2.20 -9.87 21.09
C ASP A 155 1.44 -9.85 19.75
N HIS A 156 0.12 -10.12 19.76
CA HIS A 156 -0.73 -10.02 18.57
C HIS A 156 -0.80 -8.58 18.02
N VAL A 157 -0.89 -7.57 18.88
CA VAL A 157 -0.85 -6.15 18.47
C VAL A 157 0.49 -5.80 17.84
N THR A 158 1.58 -6.27 18.43
CA THR A 158 2.94 -6.02 17.93
C THR A 158 3.12 -6.66 16.56
N GLN A 159 2.70 -7.92 16.40
CA GLN A 159 2.73 -8.63 15.12
C GLN A 159 1.88 -7.92 14.04
N THR A 160 0.67 -7.47 14.41
CA THR A 160 -0.20 -6.70 13.50
C THR A 160 0.48 -5.41 13.04
N LYS A 161 1.14 -4.70 13.95
CA LYS A 161 1.87 -3.46 13.67
C LYS A 161 3.05 -3.70 12.72
N GLU A 162 3.83 -4.77 12.94
CA GLU A 162 4.94 -5.15 12.07
C GLU A 162 4.45 -5.47 10.65
N ARG A 163 3.42 -6.31 10.51
CA ARG A 163 2.82 -6.63 9.20
C ARG A 163 2.30 -5.38 8.48
N LEU A 164 1.67 -4.43 9.21
CA LEU A 164 1.21 -3.16 8.64
C LEU A 164 2.38 -2.27 8.19
N GLU A 165 3.53 -2.32 8.87
CA GLU A 165 4.73 -1.56 8.49
C GLU A 165 5.38 -2.15 7.24
N ASP A 166 5.43 -3.47 7.14
CA ASP A 166 5.92 -4.19 5.96
C ASP A 166 5.02 -3.91 4.74
N LEU A 167 3.70 -4.01 4.92
CA LEU A 167 2.72 -3.71 3.87
C LEU A 167 2.81 -2.26 3.39
N ARG A 168 2.95 -1.32 4.31
CA ARG A 168 3.19 0.08 3.97
C ARG A 168 4.45 0.26 3.13
N SER A 169 5.56 -0.37 3.54
CA SER A 169 6.83 -0.31 2.83
C SER A 169 6.73 -0.92 1.43
N SER A 170 6.01 -2.04 1.27
CA SER A 170 5.75 -2.66 -0.05
C SER A 170 4.97 -1.72 -0.95
N LEU A 171 3.89 -1.10 -0.46
CA LEU A 171 3.08 -0.15 -1.24
C LEU A 171 3.86 1.11 -1.64
N GLU A 172 4.69 1.67 -0.73
CA GLU A 172 5.57 2.79 -1.04
C GLU A 172 6.62 2.41 -2.09
N ASN A 173 7.11 1.16 -2.07
CA ASN A 173 8.00 0.63 -3.09
C ASN A 173 7.28 0.42 -4.43
N ALA A 174 6.09 -0.15 -4.42
CA ALA A 174 5.25 -0.32 -5.61
C ALA A 174 5.00 1.03 -6.33
N LEU A 175 4.75 2.09 -5.56
CA LEU A 175 4.59 3.45 -6.11
C LEU A 175 5.88 3.94 -6.80
N ARG A 176 7.06 3.74 -6.17
CA ARG A 176 8.35 4.10 -6.77
C ARG A 176 8.66 3.32 -8.05
N VAL A 177 8.34 2.03 -8.06
CA VAL A 177 8.49 1.18 -9.25
C VAL A 177 7.56 1.65 -10.36
N HIS A 178 6.31 1.95 -10.04
CA HIS A 178 5.34 2.51 -10.98
C HIS A 178 5.87 3.81 -11.64
N ASP A 179 6.36 4.77 -10.84
CA ASP A 179 6.93 6.02 -11.36
C ASP A 179 8.15 5.77 -12.25
N THR A 180 8.99 4.81 -11.88
CA THR A 180 10.16 4.40 -12.68
C THR A 180 9.74 3.83 -14.04
N LEU A 181 8.73 2.96 -14.06
CA LEU A 181 8.20 2.37 -15.29
C LEU A 181 7.57 3.42 -16.21
N LEU A 182 6.83 4.39 -15.65
CA LEU A 182 6.31 5.53 -16.39
C LEU A 182 7.42 6.38 -16.99
N GLY A 183 8.47 6.68 -16.23
CA GLY A 183 9.64 7.42 -16.70
C GLY A 183 10.36 6.69 -17.84
N GLN A 184 10.50 5.37 -17.76
CA GLN A 184 11.05 4.55 -18.83
C GLN A 184 10.18 4.63 -20.09
N GLN A 185 8.86 4.50 -19.96
CA GLN A 185 7.93 4.61 -21.09
C GLN A 185 8.02 5.98 -21.76
N GLN A 186 8.01 7.08 -20.99
CA GLN A 186 8.18 8.43 -21.53
C GLN A 186 9.51 8.61 -22.27
N ASN A 187 10.59 8.03 -21.75
CA ASN A 187 11.89 8.05 -22.40
C ASN A 187 11.85 7.29 -23.73
N ASP A 188 11.22 6.13 -23.79
CA ASP A 188 11.09 5.34 -25.01
C ASP A 188 10.19 6.04 -26.04
N ASP A 189 9.10 6.67 -25.62
CA ASP A 189 8.26 7.49 -26.48
C ASP A 189 9.02 8.70 -27.04
N THR A 190 9.84 9.35 -26.20
CA THR A 190 10.71 10.46 -26.62
C THR A 190 11.74 10.01 -27.65
N LYS A 191 12.37 8.83 -27.46
CA LYS A 191 13.30 8.25 -28.46
C LYS A 191 12.59 8.00 -29.79
N ARG A 192 11.38 7.42 -29.76
CA ARG A 192 10.58 7.16 -30.99
C ARG A 192 10.24 8.45 -31.71
N ILE A 193 9.74 9.47 -30.98
CA ILE A 193 9.41 10.77 -31.56
C ILE A 193 10.65 11.40 -32.20
N SER A 194 11.79 11.37 -31.47
CA SER A 194 13.06 11.90 -31.98
C SER A 194 13.55 11.15 -33.22
N ALA A 195 13.42 9.82 -33.25
CA ALA A 195 13.77 9.02 -34.42
C ALA A 195 12.91 9.34 -35.64
N TYR A 196 11.58 9.48 -35.48
CA TYR A 196 10.70 9.88 -36.56
C TYR A 196 11.00 11.31 -37.06
N ALA A 197 11.27 12.25 -36.13
CA ALA A 197 11.65 13.60 -36.48
C ALA A 197 12.95 13.64 -37.30
N ALA A 198 13.97 12.86 -36.88
CA ALA A 198 15.23 12.75 -37.62
C ALA A 198 15.05 12.15 -39.01
N LEU A 199 14.20 11.11 -39.15
CA LEU A 199 13.88 10.53 -40.48
C LEU A 199 13.22 11.52 -41.40
N LEU A 200 12.32 12.38 -40.90
CA LEU A 200 11.65 13.42 -41.72
C LEU A 200 12.58 14.58 -42.05
N MET A 201 13.59 14.84 -41.21
CA MET A 201 14.54 15.94 -41.44
C MET A 201 15.46 15.67 -42.63
N VAL A 202 15.83 14.43 -42.92
CA VAL A 202 16.75 14.08 -44.01
C VAL A 202 16.23 14.54 -45.39
N PRO A 203 15.02 14.18 -45.84
CA PRO A 203 14.47 14.67 -47.09
C PRO A 203 14.37 16.20 -47.14
N THR A 204 14.01 16.82 -45.99
CA THR A 204 13.87 18.26 -45.87
C THR A 204 15.21 18.98 -46.09
N ILE A 205 16.30 18.47 -45.47
CA ILE A 205 17.65 19.04 -45.64
C ILE A 205 18.09 18.94 -47.12
N VAL A 206 17.99 17.74 -47.70
CA VAL A 206 18.39 17.54 -49.10
C VAL A 206 17.56 18.40 -50.02
N GLY A 207 16.23 18.43 -49.85
CA GLY A 207 15.34 19.28 -50.62
C GLY A 207 15.65 20.78 -50.49
N SER A 208 16.01 21.21 -49.26
CA SER A 208 16.41 22.63 -49.03
C SER A 208 17.70 22.98 -49.73
N VAL A 209 18.72 22.10 -49.73
CA VAL A 209 20.00 22.35 -50.44
C VAL A 209 19.77 22.46 -51.96
N TYR A 210 19.00 21.55 -52.54
CA TYR A 210 18.69 21.59 -53.96
C TYR A 210 17.67 22.69 -54.36
N GLY A 211 16.94 23.23 -53.38
CA GLY A 211 16.03 24.37 -53.56
C GLY A 211 16.71 25.73 -53.41
N MET A 212 18.02 25.80 -53.13
CA MET A 212 18.76 27.06 -53.03
C MET A 212 19.03 27.64 -54.43
N ASN A 213 18.89 28.95 -54.56
CA ASN A 213 19.08 29.65 -55.82
C ASN A 213 20.57 30.05 -56.05
N PHE A 214 21.45 29.06 -56.18
CA PHE A 214 22.85 29.30 -56.53
C PHE A 214 23.02 29.30 -58.05
N GLU A 215 23.82 30.24 -58.59
CA GLU A 215 24.11 30.33 -60.03
C GLU A 215 24.94 29.16 -60.53
N VAL A 216 25.78 28.56 -59.69
CA VAL A 216 26.65 27.43 -60.07
C VAL A 216 26.33 26.23 -59.19
N MET A 217 25.50 25.31 -59.70
CA MET A 217 25.22 23.97 -59.14
C MET A 217 25.50 22.96 -60.28
N PRO A 218 26.71 22.35 -60.33
CA PRO A 218 27.06 21.41 -61.42
C PRO A 218 26.14 20.19 -61.45
N GLU A 219 25.60 19.76 -60.30
CA GLU A 219 24.72 18.60 -60.17
C GLU A 219 23.36 18.78 -60.86
N LEU A 220 22.86 20.01 -60.98
CA LEU A 220 21.59 20.32 -61.69
C LEU A 220 21.70 20.18 -63.22
N LYS A 221 22.90 20.24 -63.80
CA LYS A 221 23.16 20.04 -65.22
C LYS A 221 23.49 18.58 -65.59
N TRP A 222 23.59 17.70 -64.59
CA TRP A 222 23.87 16.28 -64.79
C TRP A 222 22.58 15.51 -65.02
N GLU A 223 22.49 14.70 -66.07
CA GLU A 223 21.29 13.90 -66.38
C GLU A 223 20.86 12.95 -65.26
N PHE A 224 21.82 12.48 -64.48
CA PHE A 224 21.57 11.60 -63.32
C PHE A 224 21.47 12.36 -61.99
N GLY A 225 21.55 13.68 -61.98
CA GLY A 225 21.54 14.48 -60.76
C GLY A 225 20.26 14.31 -59.93
N TYR A 226 19.09 14.34 -60.59
CA TYR A 226 17.81 14.10 -59.91
C TYR A 226 17.65 12.68 -59.35
N PRO A 227 17.91 11.58 -60.13
CA PRO A 227 17.93 10.22 -59.58
C PRO A 227 18.93 10.04 -58.45
N ALA A 228 20.13 10.64 -58.53
CA ALA A 228 21.14 10.57 -57.46
C ALA A 228 20.68 11.25 -56.16
N ALA A 229 20.03 12.42 -56.25
CA ALA A 229 19.45 13.09 -55.09
C ALA A 229 18.35 12.27 -54.41
N LEU A 230 17.46 11.63 -55.20
CA LEU A 230 16.45 10.72 -54.66
C LEU A 230 17.07 9.49 -53.99
N LEU A 231 18.09 8.88 -54.60
CA LEU A 231 18.82 7.74 -54.01
C LEU A 231 19.51 8.15 -52.72
N LEU A 232 20.09 9.35 -52.65
CA LEU A 232 20.71 9.88 -51.43
C LEU A 232 19.67 10.08 -50.30
N MET A 233 18.50 10.64 -50.62
CA MET A 233 17.41 10.79 -49.66
C MET A 233 16.94 9.45 -49.12
N VAL A 234 16.59 8.52 -50.01
CA VAL A 234 16.08 7.20 -49.61
C VAL A 234 17.16 6.39 -48.90
N GLY A 235 18.38 6.39 -49.41
CA GLY A 235 19.51 5.68 -48.82
C GLY A 235 19.83 6.16 -47.39
N SER A 236 19.87 7.49 -47.23
CA SER A 236 20.10 8.09 -45.90
C SER A 236 18.94 7.78 -44.91
N CYS A 237 17.69 7.84 -45.36
CA CYS A 237 16.54 7.45 -44.55
C CYS A 237 16.60 5.98 -44.16
N LEU A 238 16.92 5.07 -45.06
CA LEU A 238 17.05 3.64 -44.79
C LEU A 238 18.20 3.35 -43.81
N LEU A 239 19.34 4.04 -43.96
CA LEU A 239 20.48 3.90 -43.07
C LEU A 239 20.15 4.38 -41.67
N LEU A 240 19.50 5.53 -41.51
CA LEU A 240 19.03 6.04 -40.25
C LEU A 240 17.96 5.13 -39.61
N TYR A 241 17.00 4.65 -40.40
CA TYR A 241 15.99 3.71 -39.92
C TYR A 241 16.63 2.42 -39.39
N TRP A 242 17.60 1.85 -40.14
CA TRP A 242 18.35 0.69 -39.72
C TRP A 242 19.13 0.95 -38.41
N PHE A 243 19.79 2.11 -38.31
CA PHE A 243 20.51 2.55 -37.12
C PHE A 243 19.58 2.64 -35.89
N PHE A 244 18.45 3.32 -36.01
CA PHE A 244 17.47 3.45 -34.92
C PHE A 244 16.85 2.11 -34.54
N LYS A 245 16.53 1.26 -35.51
CA LYS A 245 16.01 -0.08 -35.25
C LYS A 245 17.03 -0.97 -34.53
N LYS A 246 18.30 -0.90 -34.93
CA LYS A 246 19.40 -1.63 -34.26
C LYS A 246 19.57 -1.20 -32.80
N ASN A 247 19.38 0.08 -32.50
CA ASN A 247 19.50 0.64 -31.16
C ASN A 247 18.18 0.60 -30.36
N LYS A 248 17.14 -0.07 -30.86
CA LYS A 248 15.81 -0.20 -30.21
C LYS A 248 15.12 1.14 -29.94
N TRP A 249 15.33 2.14 -30.81
CA TRP A 249 14.61 3.42 -30.77
C TRP A 249 13.28 3.34 -31.54
N LEU A 250 13.19 2.41 -32.49
CA LEU A 250 12.02 2.10 -33.33
C LEU A 250 11.68 0.62 -33.24
#